data_9ddaa408c0e0a4a74d07c4fe3f32b393
#
_entry.id   9ddaa408c0e0a4a74d07c4fe3f32b393
#
_cell.length_a   1.000
_cell.length_b   1.000
_cell.length_c   1.000
_cell.angle_alpha   90.00
_cell.angle_beta   90.00
_cell.angle_gamma   90.00
#
_symmetry.space_group_name_H-M   'P 1'
#
loop_
_entity.id
_entity.type
_entity.pdbx_description
1 polymer ?
#
loop_
_entity_poly.entity_id
_entity_poly.type
_entity_poly.pdbx_seq_one_letter_code
_entity_poly.pdbx_strand_id
1 'polypeptide(L)'
;IGENFVCLDSTSTVFLRDASIHPYLKYTLSPNKIYEMKLNAPEQDAQAIFNSFPVGLFESLDGIKVQGKLKYSLDFHLDTKTPDSVRFTSTLTPTDFKVLQFGKTDLTKINSDFVYTPYEYGKPMRNITIGPSNPNFTRLDDISPNFKNALLTAEDPSFFRHKGFVEESIRKSIAVNFKEKKFKRGGSTISMQLVKNVFLSRKKTLVRKAEEILIVWLIENNRLVSKSRMLEVYFNIIEMGNNVYGIGEASRHYFGKTPSQLNLGEGIFLANIVPKPKVALYKFMSNGSLKGYLLPYFRYIGNIMARRGLAPADSTGYGFYDVRLREGLRQYLLPDSTTIDTNAVDIAEDDMMTPAGMQDQSKNLFDRLFGGAAKKDTVKVQPATDTTKTKKQLRQERREERRRQKEEEKNGN
;
A
#
# COMPACT_ATOMS: atom_id res chain seq x y z
N ILE A 1 -27.34 -25.49 -1.31
CA ILE A 1 -27.29 -24.92 -2.66
C ILE A 1 -28.73 -24.65 -3.07
N GLY A 2 -29.07 -23.40 -3.38
CA GLY A 2 -30.36 -23.02 -3.96
C GLY A 2 -30.25 -22.79 -5.47
N GLU A 3 -31.38 -22.61 -6.18
CA GLU A 3 -31.37 -22.40 -7.65
C GLU A 3 -30.52 -21.20 -8.07
N ASN A 4 -30.49 -20.12 -7.25
CA ASN A 4 -29.83 -18.86 -7.57
C ASN A 4 -28.69 -18.48 -6.63
N PHE A 5 -28.28 -19.34 -5.69
CA PHE A 5 -27.20 -19.04 -4.74
C PHE A 5 -26.49 -20.31 -4.24
N VAL A 6 -25.26 -20.10 -3.80
CA VAL A 6 -24.47 -21.06 -3.02
C VAL A 6 -24.23 -20.45 -1.63
N CYS A 7 -24.45 -21.24 -0.59
CA CYS A 7 -24.31 -20.78 0.79
C CYS A 7 -23.58 -21.83 1.65
N LEU A 8 -22.65 -21.37 2.48
CA LEU A 8 -22.20 -22.04 3.68
C LEU A 8 -22.94 -21.42 4.86
N ASP A 9 -23.71 -22.23 5.55
CA ASP A 9 -24.62 -21.74 6.61
C ASP A 9 -23.85 -21.37 7.90
N SER A 10 -24.42 -20.42 8.64
CA SER A 10 -23.85 -19.91 9.90
C SER A 10 -23.84 -20.93 11.05
N THR A 11 -24.56 -22.04 10.90
CA THR A 11 -24.48 -23.18 11.85
C THR A 11 -23.21 -24.00 11.69
N SER A 12 -22.48 -23.79 10.57
CA SER A 12 -21.20 -24.44 10.33
C SER A 12 -20.16 -23.95 11.33
N THR A 13 -19.40 -24.88 11.91
CA THR A 13 -18.26 -24.56 12.76
C THR A 13 -16.99 -25.10 12.12
N VAL A 14 -15.98 -24.24 12.00
CA VAL A 14 -14.64 -24.62 11.57
C VAL A 14 -13.72 -24.60 12.78
N PHE A 15 -13.09 -25.72 13.07
CA PHE A 15 -12.09 -25.83 14.10
C PHE A 15 -10.69 -25.66 13.50
N LEU A 16 -9.90 -24.78 14.08
CA LEU A 16 -8.51 -24.56 13.77
C LEU A 16 -7.71 -24.92 15.04
N ARG A 17 -7.35 -26.20 15.19
CA ARG A 17 -6.82 -26.74 16.44
C ARG A 17 -7.75 -26.41 17.62
N ASP A 18 -7.28 -25.58 18.57
CA ASP A 18 -8.02 -25.22 19.79
C ASP A 18 -8.93 -23.99 19.62
N ALA A 19 -8.91 -23.36 18.44
CA ALA A 19 -9.77 -22.22 18.13
C ALA A 19 -10.91 -22.61 17.20
N SER A 20 -12.05 -21.92 17.32
CA SER A 20 -13.24 -22.14 16.49
C SER A 20 -13.74 -20.86 15.86
N ILE A 21 -14.29 -20.96 14.67
CA ILE A 21 -14.98 -19.89 13.96
C ILE A 21 -16.29 -20.40 13.35
N HIS A 22 -17.28 -19.53 13.27
CA HIS A 22 -18.56 -19.78 12.60
C HIS A 22 -18.63 -18.93 11.34
N PRO A 23 -18.27 -19.50 10.15
CA PRO A 23 -18.35 -18.79 8.89
C PRO A 23 -19.76 -18.86 8.30
N TYR A 24 -20.21 -17.75 7.74
CA TYR A 24 -21.32 -17.68 6.82
C TYR A 24 -20.82 -17.06 5.52
N LEU A 25 -20.99 -17.78 4.42
CA LEU A 25 -20.63 -17.34 3.08
C LEU A 25 -21.81 -17.56 2.16
N LYS A 26 -22.25 -16.51 1.46
CA LYS A 26 -23.30 -16.62 0.45
C LYS A 26 -22.92 -15.86 -0.81
N TYR A 27 -23.05 -16.55 -1.91
CA TYR A 27 -22.93 -15.99 -3.24
C TYR A 27 -24.23 -16.12 -4.00
N THR A 28 -24.89 -15.01 -4.29
CA THR A 28 -26.11 -14.96 -5.10
C THR A 28 -25.75 -14.67 -6.54
N LEU A 29 -26.31 -15.43 -7.49
CA LEU A 29 -25.99 -15.39 -8.91
C LEU A 29 -26.98 -14.50 -9.71
N SER A 30 -28.27 -14.54 -9.35
CA SER A 30 -29.35 -13.89 -10.09
C SER A 30 -30.39 -13.30 -9.12
N PRO A 31 -31.00 -12.15 -9.45
CA PRO A 31 -30.80 -11.30 -10.64
C PRO A 31 -29.49 -10.49 -10.59
N ASN A 32 -28.90 -10.31 -9.42
CA ASN A 32 -27.64 -9.60 -9.19
C ASN A 32 -26.63 -10.52 -8.56
N LYS A 33 -25.34 -10.31 -8.86
CA LYS A 33 -24.26 -10.94 -8.11
C LYS A 33 -24.11 -10.22 -6.77
N ILE A 34 -24.38 -10.96 -5.68
CA ILE A 34 -24.23 -10.44 -4.31
C ILE A 34 -23.26 -11.35 -3.56
N TYR A 35 -22.32 -10.75 -2.88
CA TYR A 35 -21.34 -11.41 -2.03
C TYR A 35 -21.63 -11.05 -0.58
N GLU A 36 -21.85 -12.07 0.23
CA GLU A 36 -22.07 -11.94 1.67
C GLU A 36 -21.08 -12.84 2.41
N MET A 37 -20.41 -12.27 3.39
CA MET A 37 -19.50 -13.03 4.26
C MET A 37 -19.66 -12.53 5.69
N LYS A 38 -19.89 -13.47 6.61
CA LYS A 38 -19.82 -13.21 8.05
C LYS A 38 -18.86 -14.22 8.65
N LEU A 39 -17.98 -13.75 9.53
CA LEU A 39 -17.14 -14.59 10.35
C LEU A 39 -17.39 -14.23 11.81
N ASN A 40 -17.73 -15.19 12.62
CA ASN A 40 -17.92 -15.01 14.04
C ASN A 40 -17.03 -16.01 14.79
N ALA A 41 -16.02 -15.48 15.49
CA ALA A 41 -15.26 -16.26 16.47
C ALA A 41 -15.79 -15.86 17.86
N PRO A 42 -16.39 -16.78 18.63
CA PRO A 42 -16.83 -16.50 19.99
C PRO A 42 -15.65 -16.09 20.86
N GLU A 43 -15.91 -15.62 22.06
CA GLU A 43 -14.84 -15.29 23.00
C GLU A 43 -14.06 -16.55 23.37
N GLN A 44 -12.76 -16.55 23.07
CA GLN A 44 -11.86 -17.68 23.24
C GLN A 44 -10.53 -17.24 23.84
N ASP A 45 -9.78 -18.20 24.38
CA ASP A 45 -8.42 -17.96 24.86
C ASP A 45 -7.54 -17.40 23.75
N ALA A 46 -6.86 -16.29 24.03
CA ALA A 46 -6.04 -15.61 23.03
C ALA A 46 -4.84 -16.46 22.60
N GLN A 47 -4.19 -17.17 23.53
CA GLN A 47 -3.04 -18.02 23.18
C GLN A 47 -3.46 -19.21 22.32
N ALA A 48 -4.64 -19.78 22.56
CA ALA A 48 -5.20 -20.84 21.72
C ALA A 48 -5.41 -20.37 20.28
N ILE A 49 -5.91 -19.12 20.08
CA ILE A 49 -6.04 -18.53 18.75
C ILE A 49 -4.67 -18.38 18.07
N PHE A 50 -3.66 -17.82 18.75
CA PHE A 50 -2.32 -17.67 18.16
C PHE A 50 -1.65 -19.03 17.88
N ASN A 51 -1.86 -20.04 18.74
CA ASN A 51 -1.36 -21.40 18.52
C ASN A 51 -2.08 -22.12 17.37
N SER A 52 -3.28 -21.69 16.99
CA SER A 52 -4.04 -22.28 15.90
C SER A 52 -3.47 -21.98 14.53
N PHE A 53 -2.67 -20.92 14.40
CA PHE A 53 -2.04 -20.58 13.13
C PHE A 53 -0.96 -21.60 12.75
N PRO A 54 -0.93 -22.08 11.51
CA PRO A 54 0.15 -22.93 11.02
C PRO A 54 1.53 -22.27 11.20
N VAL A 55 2.54 -23.05 11.56
CA VAL A 55 3.92 -22.57 11.67
C VAL A 55 4.37 -21.92 10.34
N GLY A 56 4.95 -20.73 10.41
CA GLY A 56 5.39 -19.97 9.26
C GLY A 56 4.28 -19.20 8.52
N LEU A 57 3.01 -19.26 8.99
CA LEU A 57 1.94 -18.44 8.43
C LEU A 57 2.17 -16.96 8.73
N PHE A 58 2.47 -16.63 9.98
CA PHE A 58 2.77 -15.28 10.48
C PHE A 58 4.18 -15.24 11.05
N GLU A 59 5.15 -15.05 10.16
CA GLU A 59 6.58 -15.21 10.48
C GLU A 59 7.04 -14.28 11.60
N SER A 60 6.58 -13.03 11.63
CA SER A 60 6.97 -12.04 12.64
C SER A 60 6.40 -12.36 14.01
N LEU A 61 5.27 -13.04 14.08
CA LEU A 61 4.55 -13.39 15.33
C LEU A 61 4.87 -14.78 15.83
N ASP A 62 5.68 -15.56 15.12
CA ASP A 62 6.03 -16.93 15.51
C ASP A 62 6.68 -16.94 16.90
N GLY A 63 6.11 -17.72 17.83
CA GLY A 63 6.55 -17.79 19.22
C GLY A 63 5.98 -16.71 20.16
N ILE A 64 5.03 -15.88 19.72
CA ILE A 64 4.38 -14.88 20.57
C ILE A 64 3.67 -15.56 21.78
N LYS A 65 3.79 -14.94 22.96
CA LYS A 65 3.05 -15.33 24.16
C LYS A 65 2.09 -14.22 24.55
N VAL A 66 0.83 -14.60 24.72
CA VAL A 66 -0.25 -13.68 25.07
C VAL A 66 -1.11 -14.27 26.20
N GLN A 67 -1.89 -13.43 26.87
CA GLN A 67 -2.92 -13.85 27.81
C GLN A 67 -4.22 -13.10 27.53
N GLY A 68 -5.31 -13.56 28.17
CA GLY A 68 -6.65 -12.99 28.03
C GLY A 68 -7.45 -13.68 26.94
N LYS A 69 -8.53 -13.05 26.52
CA LYS A 69 -9.45 -13.59 25.52
C LYS A 69 -9.65 -12.65 24.37
N LEU A 70 -10.03 -13.20 23.24
CA LEU A 70 -10.37 -12.48 22.02
C LEU A 70 -11.70 -12.96 21.45
N LYS A 71 -12.50 -12.01 20.98
CA LYS A 71 -13.71 -12.24 20.19
C LYS A 71 -13.58 -11.53 18.87
N TYR A 72 -13.95 -12.17 17.77
CA TYR A 72 -13.88 -11.55 16.43
C TYR A 72 -15.21 -11.63 15.72
N SER A 73 -15.56 -10.54 15.03
CA SER A 73 -16.71 -10.52 14.14
C SER A 73 -16.37 -9.75 12.86
N LEU A 74 -16.81 -10.27 11.72
CA LEU A 74 -16.74 -9.63 10.43
C LEU A 74 -18.09 -9.73 9.74
N ASP A 75 -18.56 -8.64 9.16
CA ASP A 75 -19.73 -8.59 8.27
C ASP A 75 -19.33 -7.86 6.99
N PHE A 76 -19.48 -8.55 5.86
CA PHE A 76 -19.24 -8.02 4.53
C PHE A 76 -20.42 -8.30 3.63
N HIS A 77 -20.86 -7.27 2.91
CA HIS A 77 -21.90 -7.39 1.90
C HIS A 77 -21.59 -6.47 0.72
N LEU A 78 -21.57 -7.02 -0.48
CA LEU A 78 -21.35 -6.30 -1.73
C LEU A 78 -22.38 -6.72 -2.77
N ASP A 79 -23.26 -5.80 -3.16
CA ASP A 79 -24.09 -5.93 -4.36
C ASP A 79 -23.34 -5.30 -5.55
N THR A 80 -23.14 -6.08 -6.60
CA THR A 80 -22.38 -5.65 -7.78
C THR A 80 -23.09 -4.57 -8.60
N LYS A 81 -24.41 -4.40 -8.45
CA LYS A 81 -25.15 -3.30 -9.09
C LYS A 81 -25.02 -1.99 -8.33
N THR A 82 -24.87 -2.05 -7.01
CA THR A 82 -24.76 -0.88 -6.15
C THR A 82 -23.50 -0.92 -5.29
N PRO A 83 -22.28 -0.90 -5.89
CA PRO A 83 -21.03 -1.06 -5.13
C PRO A 83 -20.82 -0.01 -4.03
N ASP A 84 -21.43 1.19 -4.17
CA ASP A 84 -21.36 2.24 -3.13
C ASP A 84 -22.08 1.87 -1.83
N SER A 85 -23.02 0.92 -1.88
CA SER A 85 -23.74 0.40 -0.72
C SER A 85 -22.99 -0.73 0.01
N VAL A 86 -21.72 -0.97 -0.33
CA VAL A 86 -20.90 -2.00 0.31
C VAL A 86 -20.88 -1.78 1.82
N ARG A 87 -21.17 -2.85 2.57
CA ARG A 87 -21.02 -2.91 4.01
C ARG A 87 -19.77 -3.70 4.34
N PHE A 88 -18.99 -3.18 5.23
CA PHE A 88 -17.82 -3.85 5.80
C PHE A 88 -17.64 -3.37 7.22
N THR A 89 -17.71 -4.29 8.16
CA THR A 89 -17.37 -4.09 9.57
C THR A 89 -16.48 -5.23 10.02
N SER A 90 -15.45 -4.92 10.77
CA SER A 90 -14.50 -5.92 11.29
C SER A 90 -14.08 -5.51 12.69
N THR A 91 -14.45 -6.30 13.68
CA THR A 91 -14.23 -5.97 15.09
C THR A 91 -13.51 -7.12 15.79
N LEU A 92 -12.33 -6.83 16.34
CA LEU A 92 -11.61 -7.70 17.26
C LEU A 92 -11.69 -7.11 18.66
N THR A 93 -12.41 -7.77 19.56
CA THR A 93 -12.66 -7.32 20.92
C THR A 93 -11.78 -8.12 21.90
N PRO A 94 -10.87 -7.46 22.62
CA PRO A 94 -10.06 -8.08 23.65
C PRO A 94 -10.75 -8.02 25.02
N THR A 95 -10.56 -9.08 25.83
CA THR A 95 -10.89 -9.14 27.26
C THR A 95 -9.62 -9.51 28.02
N ASP A 96 -9.13 -8.61 28.87
CA ASP A 96 -7.89 -8.75 29.66
C ASP A 96 -6.65 -9.17 28.83
N PHE A 97 -6.63 -8.77 27.58
CA PHE A 97 -5.57 -9.14 26.63
C PHE A 97 -4.25 -8.40 26.92
N LYS A 98 -3.16 -9.17 26.99
CA LYS A 98 -1.79 -8.64 27.14
C LYS A 98 -0.82 -9.48 26.31
N VAL A 99 0.16 -8.82 25.74
CA VAL A 99 1.34 -9.49 25.15
C VAL A 99 2.35 -9.71 26.28
N LEU A 100 2.68 -10.98 26.55
CA LEU A 100 3.64 -11.38 27.57
C LEU A 100 5.06 -11.46 27.00
N GLN A 101 5.18 -11.92 25.75
CA GLN A 101 6.44 -12.05 25.03
C GLN A 101 6.18 -11.86 23.53
N PHE A 102 7.02 -11.08 22.88
CA PHE A 102 6.98 -10.97 21.41
C PHE A 102 7.46 -12.26 20.76
N GLY A 103 7.02 -12.47 19.51
CA GLY A 103 7.52 -13.54 18.67
C GLY A 103 8.92 -13.26 18.13
N LYS A 104 9.20 -13.74 16.91
CA LYS A 104 10.48 -13.46 16.22
C LYS A 104 10.79 -11.98 16.08
N THR A 105 9.77 -11.13 16.04
CA THR A 105 9.94 -9.69 15.88
C THR A 105 9.45 -8.94 17.12
N ASP A 106 10.35 -8.14 17.71
CA ASP A 106 9.98 -7.21 18.77
C ASP A 106 9.19 -6.03 18.18
N LEU A 107 7.89 -5.95 18.53
CA LEU A 107 7.01 -4.89 18.04
C LEU A 107 7.28 -3.53 18.69
N THR A 108 8.07 -3.47 19.76
CA THR A 108 8.46 -2.22 20.43
C THR A 108 9.77 -1.64 19.91
N LYS A 109 10.49 -2.34 19.02
CA LYS A 109 11.82 -1.91 18.52
C LYS A 109 11.85 -0.48 17.99
N ILE A 110 10.74 0.04 17.48
CA ILE A 110 10.65 1.40 16.95
C ILE A 110 10.57 2.48 18.04
N ASN A 111 10.44 2.13 19.33
CA ASN A 111 10.51 3.09 20.43
C ASN A 111 11.94 3.60 20.68
N SER A 112 12.94 2.85 20.27
CA SER A 112 14.36 3.19 20.36
C SER A 112 14.96 3.43 18.98
N ASP A 113 16.27 3.70 18.95
CA ASP A 113 17.02 3.75 17.69
C ASP A 113 17.14 2.34 17.11
N PHE A 114 16.96 2.23 15.80
CA PHE A 114 17.07 0.95 15.10
C PHE A 114 17.60 1.13 13.68
N VAL A 115 18.05 0.04 13.08
CA VAL A 115 18.45 0.02 11.67
C VAL A 115 17.27 -0.41 10.81
N TYR A 116 16.95 0.41 9.81
CA TYR A 116 15.98 0.14 8.77
C TYR A 116 16.70 -0.15 7.45
N THR A 117 16.31 -1.23 6.79
CA THR A 117 16.82 -1.58 5.46
C THR A 117 15.65 -1.57 4.49
N PRO A 118 15.52 -0.53 3.64
CA PRO A 118 14.53 -0.55 2.57
C PRO A 118 14.87 -1.60 1.52
N TYR A 119 13.87 -2.05 0.79
CA TYR A 119 14.03 -3.02 -0.29
C TYR A 119 13.44 -2.44 -1.56
N GLU A 120 14.19 -2.57 -2.66
CA GLU A 120 13.74 -2.24 -4.01
C GLU A 120 13.90 -3.46 -4.92
N TYR A 121 12.89 -3.80 -5.71
CA TYR A 121 12.87 -5.00 -6.59
C TYR A 121 13.29 -6.29 -5.86
N GLY A 122 12.87 -6.41 -4.59
CA GLY A 122 13.19 -7.57 -3.75
C GLY A 122 14.65 -7.62 -3.26
N LYS A 123 15.47 -6.60 -3.54
CA LYS A 123 16.85 -6.49 -3.09
C LYS A 123 16.96 -5.51 -1.93
N PRO A 124 17.75 -5.83 -0.89
CA PRO A 124 18.01 -4.87 0.18
C PRO A 124 18.86 -3.70 -0.38
N MET A 125 18.45 -2.49 0.01
CA MET A 125 19.20 -1.27 -0.24
C MET A 125 20.17 -0.99 0.91
N ARG A 126 20.61 0.24 1.07
CA ARG A 126 21.48 0.65 2.17
C ARG A 126 20.75 0.59 3.52
N ASN A 127 21.50 0.31 4.57
CA ASN A 127 21.03 0.44 5.94
C ASN A 127 20.89 1.92 6.33
N ILE A 128 19.81 2.25 7.01
CA ILE A 128 19.49 3.59 7.50
C ILE A 128 19.25 3.51 9.00
N THR A 129 20.04 4.20 9.79
CA THR A 129 19.80 4.32 11.22
C THR A 129 18.64 5.29 11.46
N ILE A 130 17.61 4.86 12.15
CA ILE A 130 16.47 5.68 12.55
C ILE A 130 16.72 6.11 13.99
N GLY A 131 17.41 7.24 14.14
CA GLY A 131 17.82 7.80 15.42
C GLY A 131 18.84 8.92 15.24
N PRO A 132 19.17 9.65 16.33
CA PRO A 132 19.99 10.86 16.33
C PRO A 132 21.41 10.73 15.73
N SER A 133 21.95 9.52 15.67
CA SER A 133 23.26 9.26 15.04
C SER A 133 23.25 9.40 13.51
N ASN A 134 22.06 9.41 12.90
CA ASN A 134 21.93 9.64 11.46
C ASN A 134 21.66 11.15 11.23
N PRO A 135 22.54 11.87 10.49
CA PRO A 135 22.36 13.32 10.23
C PRO A 135 21.11 13.65 9.41
N ASN A 136 20.49 12.66 8.78
CA ASN A 136 19.24 12.83 8.05
C ASN A 136 18.00 12.47 8.88
N PHE A 137 18.17 11.89 10.06
CA PHE A 137 17.05 11.70 10.99
C PHE A 137 16.50 13.03 11.43
N THR A 138 15.18 13.16 11.43
CA THR A 138 14.49 14.39 11.83
C THR A 138 13.44 14.06 12.89
N ARG A 139 13.55 14.68 14.06
CA ARG A 139 12.54 14.54 15.11
C ARG A 139 11.22 15.12 14.61
N LEU A 140 10.12 14.58 15.11
CA LEU A 140 8.78 14.99 14.66
C LEU A 140 8.56 16.52 14.85
N ASP A 141 9.10 17.09 15.92
CA ASP A 141 8.94 18.53 16.21
C ASP A 141 9.78 19.41 15.29
N ASP A 142 10.86 18.88 14.74
CA ASP A 142 11.76 19.58 13.81
C ASP A 142 11.27 19.54 12.35
N ILE A 143 10.14 18.89 12.08
CA ILE A 143 9.52 18.83 10.75
C ILE A 143 8.49 19.96 10.62
N SER A 144 8.54 20.69 9.51
CA SER A 144 7.58 21.75 9.21
C SER A 144 6.14 21.29 9.34
N PRO A 145 5.26 22.04 10.02
CA PRO A 145 3.82 21.78 10.05
C PRO A 145 3.20 21.70 8.65
N ASN A 146 3.74 22.45 7.68
CA ASN A 146 3.28 22.43 6.29
C ASN A 146 3.36 21.02 5.69
N PHE A 147 4.50 20.34 5.83
CA PHE A 147 4.65 18.98 5.35
C PHE A 147 3.82 17.97 6.16
N LYS A 148 3.92 18.04 7.51
CA LYS A 148 3.14 17.14 8.39
C LYS A 148 1.66 17.15 8.04
N ASN A 149 1.09 18.34 7.94
CA ASN A 149 -0.33 18.54 7.68
C ASN A 149 -0.72 18.16 6.25
N ALA A 150 0.12 18.47 5.25
CA ALA A 150 -0.14 18.08 3.87
C ALA A 150 -0.15 16.57 3.71
N LEU A 151 0.85 15.86 4.26
CA LEU A 151 0.93 14.41 4.17
C LEU A 151 -0.19 13.73 4.94
N LEU A 152 -0.48 14.14 6.17
CA LEU A 152 -1.62 13.62 6.93
C LEU A 152 -2.95 13.87 6.19
N THR A 153 -3.11 15.03 5.56
CA THR A 153 -4.33 15.34 4.80
C THR A 153 -4.47 14.45 3.56
N ALA A 154 -3.36 14.14 2.90
CA ALA A 154 -3.36 13.31 1.70
C ALA A 154 -3.54 11.82 2.00
N GLU A 155 -2.80 11.29 2.99
CA GLU A 155 -2.68 9.86 3.24
C GLU A 155 -3.62 9.36 4.33
N ASP A 156 -3.71 10.07 5.46
CA ASP A 156 -4.45 9.61 6.63
C ASP A 156 -4.94 10.78 7.52
N PRO A 157 -6.01 11.47 7.11
CA PRO A 157 -6.52 12.64 7.83
C PRO A 157 -6.98 12.37 9.25
N SER A 158 -7.19 11.12 9.60
CA SER A 158 -7.67 10.66 10.91
C SER A 158 -6.63 9.92 11.75
N PHE A 159 -5.35 9.96 11.35
CA PHE A 159 -4.26 9.19 11.95
C PHE A 159 -4.27 9.18 13.48
N PHE A 160 -4.42 10.33 14.11
CA PHE A 160 -4.43 10.45 15.58
C PHE A 160 -5.74 10.02 16.26
N ARG A 161 -6.80 9.73 15.47
CA ARG A 161 -8.13 9.39 16.00
C ARG A 161 -8.50 7.92 15.90
N HIS A 162 -7.95 7.21 14.90
CA HIS A 162 -8.24 5.78 14.73
C HIS A 162 -7.21 4.90 15.44
N LYS A 163 -7.55 3.63 15.62
CA LYS A 163 -6.67 2.57 16.18
C LYS A 163 -6.16 1.66 15.06
N GLY A 164 -5.43 2.23 14.11
CA GLY A 164 -4.78 1.49 13.03
C GLY A 164 -5.59 1.35 11.74
N PHE A 165 -6.92 1.38 11.80
CA PHE A 165 -7.80 1.13 10.67
C PHE A 165 -8.87 2.20 10.53
N VAL A 166 -9.31 2.45 9.28
CA VAL A 166 -10.43 3.33 8.94
C VAL A 166 -11.37 2.56 8.03
N GLU A 167 -12.42 1.98 8.61
CA GLU A 167 -13.40 1.14 7.87
C GLU A 167 -14.01 1.86 6.68
N GLU A 168 -14.31 3.16 6.83
CA GLU A 168 -14.83 3.99 5.75
C GLU A 168 -13.87 4.07 4.56
N SER A 169 -12.56 4.14 4.81
CA SER A 169 -11.54 4.12 3.75
C SER A 169 -11.51 2.76 3.05
N ILE A 170 -11.67 1.67 3.80
CA ILE A 170 -11.75 0.32 3.24
C ILE A 170 -12.99 0.18 2.37
N ARG A 171 -14.19 0.59 2.86
CA ARG A 171 -15.43 0.56 2.09
C ARG A 171 -15.31 1.34 0.79
N LYS A 172 -14.85 2.59 0.86
CA LYS A 172 -14.64 3.43 -0.34
C LYS A 172 -13.64 2.82 -1.32
N SER A 173 -12.57 2.20 -0.81
CA SER A 173 -11.60 1.50 -1.65
C SER A 173 -12.24 0.33 -2.39
N ILE A 174 -13.01 -0.52 -1.70
CA ILE A 174 -13.72 -1.65 -2.30
C ILE A 174 -14.68 -1.15 -3.38
N ALA A 175 -15.53 -0.16 -3.08
CA ALA A 175 -16.50 0.37 -4.01
C ALA A 175 -15.86 0.95 -5.28
N VAL A 176 -14.85 1.80 -5.14
CA VAL A 176 -14.15 2.42 -6.27
C VAL A 176 -13.42 1.38 -7.12
N ASN A 177 -12.66 0.48 -6.50
CA ASN A 177 -11.89 -0.52 -7.22
C ASN A 177 -12.79 -1.54 -7.94
N PHE A 178 -13.94 -1.86 -7.35
CA PHE A 178 -14.92 -2.72 -7.99
C PHE A 178 -15.57 -2.05 -9.22
N LYS A 179 -16.00 -0.78 -9.11
CA LYS A 179 -16.55 -0.01 -10.24
C LYS A 179 -15.57 0.13 -11.40
N GLU A 180 -14.34 0.49 -11.08
CA GLU A 180 -13.28 0.73 -12.07
C GLU A 180 -12.69 -0.58 -12.64
N LYS A 181 -13.04 -1.74 -12.07
CA LYS A 181 -12.46 -3.07 -12.39
C LYS A 181 -10.93 -3.05 -12.38
N LYS A 182 -10.34 -2.18 -11.61
CA LYS A 182 -8.89 -2.02 -11.41
C LYS A 182 -8.63 -1.34 -10.07
N PHE A 183 -7.42 -1.50 -9.57
CA PHE A 183 -7.00 -0.81 -8.36
C PHE A 183 -6.81 0.69 -8.67
N LYS A 184 -7.62 1.53 -8.06
CA LYS A 184 -7.60 2.98 -8.22
C LYS A 184 -7.46 3.71 -6.89
N ARG A 185 -7.88 3.07 -5.80
CA ARG A 185 -7.86 3.65 -4.46
C ARG A 185 -7.35 2.65 -3.44
N GLY A 186 -6.32 3.06 -2.65
CA GLY A 186 -5.88 2.35 -1.47
C GLY A 186 -6.79 2.62 -0.25
N GLY A 187 -6.81 1.68 0.68
CA GLY A 187 -7.48 1.81 1.98
C GLY A 187 -6.54 1.65 3.17
N SER A 188 -5.22 1.67 2.92
CA SER A 188 -4.21 1.51 3.99
C SER A 188 -3.98 2.83 4.73
N THR A 189 -3.85 2.75 6.04
CA THR A 189 -3.48 3.87 6.93
C THR A 189 -1.97 4.02 7.03
N ILE A 190 -1.50 5.13 7.60
CA ILE A 190 -0.07 5.32 7.92
C ILE A 190 0.43 4.22 8.87
N SER A 191 -0.38 3.78 9.84
CA SER A 191 -0.01 2.66 10.73
C SER A 191 0.24 1.37 9.95
N MET A 192 -0.61 1.07 8.97
CA MET A 192 -0.45 -0.10 8.09
C MET A 192 0.78 0.02 7.21
N GLN A 193 1.04 1.19 6.63
CA GLN A 193 2.23 1.45 5.81
C GLN A 193 3.51 1.31 6.65
N LEU A 194 3.53 1.85 7.87
CA LEU A 194 4.65 1.72 8.80
C LEU A 194 4.94 0.26 9.13
N VAL A 195 3.92 -0.49 9.54
CA VAL A 195 4.06 -1.92 9.89
C VAL A 195 4.57 -2.72 8.69
N LYS A 196 3.98 -2.51 7.51
CA LYS A 196 4.44 -3.14 6.28
C LYS A 196 5.93 -2.93 6.05
N ASN A 197 6.41 -1.70 6.23
CA ASN A 197 7.79 -1.34 5.90
C ASN A 197 8.79 -1.83 6.95
N VAL A 198 8.43 -1.80 8.24
CA VAL A 198 9.37 -2.04 9.35
C VAL A 198 9.38 -3.50 9.82
N PHE A 199 8.22 -4.17 9.81
CA PHE A 199 8.06 -5.45 10.50
C PHE A 199 7.85 -6.64 9.56
N LEU A 200 7.49 -6.40 8.28
CA LEU A 200 7.09 -7.49 7.40
C LEU A 200 8.09 -7.74 6.28
N SER A 201 8.16 -9.01 5.85
CA SER A 201 8.90 -9.40 4.66
C SER A 201 8.23 -8.86 3.39
N ARG A 202 9.00 -8.74 2.31
CA ARG A 202 8.51 -8.20 1.02
C ARG A 202 7.72 -9.20 0.17
N LYS A 203 7.51 -10.42 0.65
CA LYS A 203 6.67 -11.42 -0.06
C LYS A 203 5.21 -10.97 -0.03
N LYS A 204 4.59 -10.91 -1.18
CA LYS A 204 3.27 -10.29 -1.40
C LYS A 204 2.17 -11.36 -1.43
N THR A 205 1.57 -11.62 -0.29
CA THR A 205 0.51 -12.62 -0.13
C THR A 205 -0.65 -12.04 0.68
N LEU A 206 -1.84 -12.64 0.55
CA LEU A 206 -2.98 -12.31 1.41
C LEU A 206 -2.66 -12.60 2.88
N VAL A 207 -1.86 -13.64 3.12
CA VAL A 207 -1.37 -14.01 4.46
C VAL A 207 -0.56 -12.87 5.08
N ARG A 208 0.37 -12.28 4.33
CA ARG A 208 1.13 -11.12 4.79
C ARG A 208 0.23 -9.93 5.12
N LYS A 209 -0.86 -9.72 4.34
CA LYS A 209 -1.81 -8.65 4.64
C LYS A 209 -2.60 -8.92 5.92
N ALA A 210 -2.92 -10.18 6.20
CA ALA A 210 -3.52 -10.58 7.47
C ALA A 210 -2.54 -10.39 8.65
N GLU A 211 -1.26 -10.75 8.47
CA GLU A 211 -0.21 -10.50 9.46
C GLU A 211 -0.02 -8.99 9.73
N GLU A 212 -0.02 -8.16 8.68
CA GLU A 212 0.02 -6.70 8.79
C GLU A 212 -1.13 -6.17 9.66
N ILE A 213 -2.35 -6.61 9.38
CA ILE A 213 -3.55 -6.21 10.14
C ILE A 213 -3.40 -6.60 11.61
N LEU A 214 -2.95 -7.81 11.89
CA LEU A 214 -2.78 -8.31 13.24
C LEU A 214 -1.69 -7.56 14.01
N ILE A 215 -0.55 -7.28 13.38
CA ILE A 215 0.53 -6.49 13.99
C ILE A 215 0.08 -5.04 14.25
N VAL A 216 -0.61 -4.40 13.31
CA VAL A 216 -1.19 -3.06 13.51
C VAL A 216 -2.12 -3.06 14.72
N TRP A 217 -3.01 -4.07 14.82
CA TRP A 217 -3.92 -4.20 15.94
C TRP A 217 -3.16 -4.39 17.27
N LEU A 218 -2.13 -5.25 17.29
CA LEU A 218 -1.30 -5.46 18.48
C LEU A 218 -0.63 -4.16 18.95
N ILE A 219 -0.03 -3.40 18.05
CA ILE A 219 0.67 -2.15 18.39
C ILE A 219 -0.30 -1.08 18.88
N GLU A 220 -1.39 -0.87 18.15
CA GLU A 220 -2.33 0.23 18.43
C GLU A 220 -3.24 -0.05 19.63
N ASN A 221 -3.76 -1.27 19.74
CA ASN A 221 -4.68 -1.62 20.80
C ASN A 221 -3.98 -1.74 22.17
N ASN A 222 -2.75 -2.25 22.19
CA ASN A 222 -1.96 -2.34 23.41
C ASN A 222 -1.10 -1.08 23.68
N ARG A 223 -1.20 -0.06 22.82
CA ARG A 223 -0.41 1.19 22.92
C ARG A 223 1.09 0.93 23.06
N LEU A 224 1.61 -0.07 22.36
CA LEU A 224 3.02 -0.46 22.43
C LEU A 224 3.94 0.66 21.93
N VAL A 225 3.44 1.50 21.04
CA VAL A 225 4.15 2.66 20.46
C VAL A 225 3.19 3.85 20.41
N SER A 226 3.65 5.03 20.77
CA SER A 226 2.83 6.24 20.67
C SER A 226 2.59 6.64 19.21
N LYS A 227 1.44 7.25 18.91
CA LYS A 227 1.13 7.78 17.58
C LYS A 227 2.18 8.77 17.07
N SER A 228 2.71 9.62 17.95
CA SER A 228 3.75 10.58 17.59
C SER A 228 5.04 9.86 17.18
N ARG A 229 5.45 8.83 17.91
CA ARG A 229 6.63 8.03 17.53
C ARG A 229 6.41 7.24 16.25
N MET A 230 5.24 6.66 16.05
CA MET A 230 4.89 5.98 14.79
C MET A 230 5.01 6.94 13.60
N LEU A 231 4.51 8.17 13.74
CA LEU A 231 4.57 9.18 12.69
C LEU A 231 6.00 9.68 12.45
N GLU A 232 6.78 9.88 13.52
CA GLU A 232 8.19 10.24 13.42
C GLU A 232 9.00 9.19 12.65
N VAL A 233 8.84 7.92 13.01
CA VAL A 233 9.50 6.82 12.30
C VAL A 233 9.03 6.76 10.85
N TYR A 234 7.74 6.86 10.60
CA TYR A 234 7.17 6.85 9.24
C TYR A 234 7.81 7.94 8.36
N PHE A 235 7.89 9.19 8.85
CA PHE A 235 8.51 10.28 8.08
C PHE A 235 10.00 10.10 7.82
N ASN A 236 10.68 9.28 8.60
CA ASN A 236 12.10 9.01 8.44
C ASN A 236 12.42 7.76 7.57
N ILE A 237 11.41 6.94 7.23
CA ILE A 237 11.62 5.70 6.46
C ILE A 237 10.95 5.70 5.09
N ILE A 238 9.96 6.57 4.84
CA ILE A 238 9.20 6.54 3.57
C ILE A 238 10.12 6.87 2.40
N GLU A 239 9.90 6.15 1.30
CA GLU A 239 10.57 6.42 0.04
C GLU A 239 10.04 7.73 -0.56
N MET A 240 10.94 8.61 -0.94
CA MET A 240 10.66 9.94 -1.49
C MET A 240 11.31 10.15 -2.88
N GLY A 241 11.98 9.16 -3.42
CA GLY A 241 12.67 9.22 -4.70
C GLY A 241 13.61 8.04 -4.87
N ASN A 242 14.28 7.96 -6.00
CA ASN A 242 15.28 6.91 -6.25
C ASN A 242 16.39 6.98 -5.19
N ASN A 243 16.46 5.97 -4.32
CA ASN A 243 17.39 5.89 -3.19
C ASN A 243 17.34 7.13 -2.26
N VAL A 244 16.17 7.77 -2.14
CA VAL A 244 15.90 8.90 -1.23
C VAL A 244 14.88 8.44 -0.20
N TYR A 245 15.28 8.35 1.07
CA TYR A 245 14.44 7.84 2.15
C TYR A 245 14.32 8.85 3.28
N GLY A 246 13.10 9.07 3.70
CA GLY A 246 12.74 9.99 4.77
C GLY A 246 12.80 11.46 4.42
N ILE A 247 12.16 12.25 5.27
CA ILE A 247 11.97 13.68 5.06
C ILE A 247 13.29 14.48 5.12
N GLY A 248 14.25 14.02 5.93
CA GLY A 248 15.55 14.68 6.06
C GLY A 248 16.33 14.65 4.76
N GLU A 249 16.36 13.51 4.08
CA GLU A 249 17.00 13.40 2.76
C GLU A 249 16.17 14.10 1.67
N ALA A 250 14.86 13.89 1.67
CA ALA A 250 14.00 14.44 0.63
C ALA A 250 14.05 15.97 0.57
N SER A 251 13.99 16.66 1.72
CA SER A 251 14.05 18.13 1.76
C SER A 251 15.37 18.68 1.24
N ARG A 252 16.49 18.05 1.60
CA ARG A 252 17.82 18.41 1.05
C ARG A 252 17.95 18.06 -0.41
N HIS A 253 17.45 16.87 -0.80
CA HIS A 253 17.53 16.39 -2.17
C HIS A 253 16.79 17.29 -3.15
N TYR A 254 15.53 17.62 -2.89
CA TYR A 254 14.71 18.38 -3.82
C TYR A 254 14.91 19.90 -3.72
N PHE A 255 15.09 20.41 -2.50
CA PHE A 255 15.02 21.86 -2.23
C PHE A 255 16.29 22.43 -1.62
N GLY A 256 17.26 21.61 -1.18
CA GLY A 256 18.45 22.10 -0.49
C GLY A 256 18.16 22.68 0.91
N LYS A 257 17.03 22.30 1.52
CA LYS A 257 16.51 22.83 2.79
C LYS A 257 16.50 21.79 3.90
N THR A 258 16.44 22.23 5.14
CA THR A 258 16.10 21.35 6.25
C THR A 258 14.60 21.08 6.29
N PRO A 259 14.13 19.99 6.91
CA PRO A 259 12.70 19.68 7.01
C PRO A 259 11.86 20.77 7.70
N SER A 260 12.44 21.53 8.62
CA SER A 260 11.77 22.65 9.30
C SER A 260 11.51 23.85 8.39
N GLN A 261 12.30 24.01 7.32
CA GLN A 261 12.24 25.16 6.40
C GLN A 261 11.25 24.92 5.22
N LEU A 262 10.62 23.77 5.14
CA LEU A 262 9.69 23.46 4.06
C LEU A 262 8.47 24.40 4.11
N ASN A 263 8.20 25.09 3.00
CA ASN A 263 7.00 25.91 2.83
C ASN A 263 5.77 25.04 2.48
N LEU A 264 4.59 25.67 2.37
CA LEU A 264 3.34 24.96 2.10
C LEU A 264 3.37 24.21 0.78
N GLY A 265 3.82 24.85 -0.30
CA GLY A 265 3.88 24.22 -1.62
C GLY A 265 4.84 23.02 -1.65
N GLU A 266 6.02 23.15 -1.05
CA GLU A 266 6.99 22.07 -0.92
C GLU A 266 6.44 20.90 -0.10
N GLY A 267 5.71 21.20 1.00
CA GLY A 267 5.03 20.20 1.80
C GLY A 267 3.96 19.43 1.01
N ILE A 268 3.13 20.14 0.22
CA ILE A 268 2.11 19.53 -0.63
C ILE A 268 2.76 18.70 -1.76
N PHE A 269 3.86 19.20 -2.35
CA PHE A 269 4.60 18.45 -3.36
C PHE A 269 5.14 17.13 -2.81
N LEU A 270 5.81 17.18 -1.65
CA LEU A 270 6.34 15.96 -1.02
C LEU A 270 5.23 14.97 -0.64
N ALA A 271 4.08 15.43 -0.17
CA ALA A 271 2.91 14.57 0.03
C ALA A 271 2.40 13.96 -1.29
N ASN A 272 2.45 14.69 -2.38
CA ASN A 272 2.01 14.22 -3.71
C ASN A 272 2.89 13.10 -4.28
N ILE A 273 4.17 13.04 -3.90
CA ILE A 273 5.09 12.03 -4.46
C ILE A 273 5.10 10.73 -3.68
N VAL A 274 4.59 10.69 -2.44
CA VAL A 274 4.62 9.48 -1.57
C VAL A 274 4.04 8.23 -2.26
N PRO A 275 2.90 8.30 -2.98
CA PRO A 275 2.37 7.12 -3.66
C PRO A 275 3.24 6.65 -4.84
N LYS A 276 4.05 7.55 -5.43
CA LYS A 276 4.87 7.31 -6.63
C LYS A 276 6.19 8.09 -6.57
N PRO A 277 7.09 7.74 -5.63
CA PRO A 277 8.29 8.54 -5.36
C PRO A 277 9.28 8.57 -6.51
N LYS A 278 9.42 7.47 -7.26
CA LYS A 278 10.42 7.35 -8.33
C LYS A 278 10.16 8.24 -9.54
N VAL A 279 8.94 8.75 -9.70
CA VAL A 279 8.58 9.67 -10.78
C VAL A 279 8.59 11.15 -10.35
N ALA A 280 9.11 11.46 -9.18
CA ALA A 280 9.08 12.82 -8.61
C ALA A 280 9.71 13.86 -9.53
N LEU A 281 10.87 13.58 -10.13
CA LEU A 281 11.55 14.52 -11.02
C LEU A 281 10.75 14.82 -12.31
N TYR A 282 9.94 13.87 -12.78
CA TYR A 282 9.10 14.07 -13.98
C TYR A 282 7.96 15.08 -13.76
N LYS A 283 7.72 15.47 -12.52
CA LYS A 283 6.73 16.49 -12.16
C LYS A 283 7.25 17.93 -12.33
N PHE A 284 8.53 18.11 -12.64
CA PHE A 284 9.15 19.39 -12.88
C PHE A 284 9.35 19.67 -14.37
N MET A 285 9.29 20.95 -14.73
CA MET A 285 9.70 21.49 -16.02
C MET A 285 11.22 21.68 -16.04
N SER A 286 11.81 21.86 -17.22
CA SER A 286 13.25 22.07 -17.42
C SER A 286 13.82 23.23 -16.61
N ASN A 287 13.02 24.26 -16.36
CA ASN A 287 13.39 25.43 -15.55
C ASN A 287 13.29 25.18 -14.02
N GLY A 288 12.93 23.95 -13.60
CA GLY A 288 12.79 23.56 -12.20
C GLY A 288 11.48 23.98 -11.53
N SER A 289 10.50 24.52 -12.26
CA SER A 289 9.16 24.77 -11.75
C SER A 289 8.27 23.51 -11.90
N LEU A 290 7.16 23.44 -11.15
CA LEU A 290 6.22 22.33 -11.28
C LEU A 290 5.43 22.39 -12.57
N LYS A 291 5.11 21.23 -13.14
CA LYS A 291 4.21 21.11 -14.30
C LYS A 291 2.78 21.47 -13.90
N GLY A 292 2.11 22.25 -14.76
CA GLY A 292 0.78 22.84 -14.47
C GLY A 292 -0.33 21.84 -14.13
N TYR A 293 -0.25 20.60 -14.59
CA TYR A 293 -1.25 19.57 -14.29
C TYR A 293 -1.34 19.21 -12.79
N LEU A 294 -0.34 19.59 -11.97
CA LEU A 294 -0.36 19.38 -10.52
C LEU A 294 -1.18 20.43 -9.76
N LEU A 295 -1.45 21.59 -10.36
CA LEU A 295 -2.16 22.69 -9.69
C LEU A 295 -3.53 22.27 -9.11
N PRO A 296 -4.37 21.46 -9.78
CA PRO A 296 -5.62 20.96 -9.20
C PRO A 296 -5.41 20.15 -7.91
N TYR A 297 -4.34 19.36 -7.84
CA TYR A 297 -4.02 18.62 -6.62
C TYR A 297 -3.62 19.55 -5.46
N PHE A 298 -2.79 20.56 -5.74
CA PHE A 298 -2.41 21.57 -4.74
C PHE A 298 -3.63 22.29 -4.18
N ARG A 299 -4.52 22.74 -5.06
CA ARG A 299 -5.80 23.36 -4.66
C ARG A 299 -6.68 22.40 -3.86
N TYR A 300 -6.74 21.14 -4.24
CA TYR A 300 -7.54 20.13 -3.53
C TYR A 300 -7.04 19.91 -2.10
N ILE A 301 -5.75 19.62 -1.93
CA ILE A 301 -5.16 19.40 -0.60
C ILE A 301 -5.15 20.70 0.21
N GLY A 302 -4.73 21.83 -0.37
CA GLY A 302 -4.71 23.11 0.28
C GLY A 302 -6.08 23.56 0.77
N ASN A 303 -7.13 23.37 -0.01
CA ASN A 303 -8.51 23.65 0.38
C ASN A 303 -8.99 22.80 1.57
N ILE A 304 -8.58 21.52 1.61
CA ILE A 304 -8.89 20.66 2.75
C ILE A 304 -8.14 21.15 3.99
N MET A 305 -6.85 21.47 3.84
CA MET A 305 -6.04 22.02 4.93
C MET A 305 -6.63 23.33 5.46
N ALA A 306 -7.00 24.25 4.58
CA ALA A 306 -7.59 25.55 4.95
C ALA A 306 -8.92 25.36 5.70
N ARG A 307 -9.83 24.50 5.22
CA ARG A 307 -11.10 24.19 5.92
C ARG A 307 -10.88 23.57 7.31
N ARG A 308 -9.75 22.96 7.54
CA ARG A 308 -9.35 22.38 8.85
C ARG A 308 -8.53 23.33 9.71
N GLY A 309 -8.28 24.57 9.27
CA GLY A 309 -7.44 25.54 9.96
C GLY A 309 -5.94 25.19 9.97
N LEU A 310 -5.49 24.33 9.06
CA LEU A 310 -4.10 23.86 8.97
C LEU A 310 -3.25 24.66 7.97
N ALA A 311 -3.88 25.52 7.16
CA ALA A 311 -3.24 26.47 6.25
C ALA A 311 -4.15 27.69 6.06
N PRO A 312 -3.63 28.86 5.70
CA PRO A 312 -4.47 29.99 5.29
C PRO A 312 -5.21 29.66 3.99
N ALA A 313 -6.39 30.28 3.81
CA ALA A 313 -7.11 30.17 2.54
C ALA A 313 -6.32 30.89 1.43
N ASP A 314 -6.16 30.23 0.29
CA ASP A 314 -5.39 30.75 -0.84
C ASP A 314 -6.08 30.39 -2.17
N SER A 315 -6.45 31.39 -2.94
CA SER A 315 -7.08 31.23 -4.26
C SER A 315 -6.04 31.00 -5.38
N THR A 316 -4.75 31.27 -5.15
CA THR A 316 -3.71 31.25 -6.17
C THR A 316 -3.16 29.84 -6.41
N GLY A 317 -2.98 29.05 -5.37
CA GLY A 317 -2.51 27.68 -5.56
C GLY A 317 -1.72 27.06 -4.41
N TYR A 318 -1.84 27.61 -3.21
CA TYR A 318 -1.24 27.04 -1.99
C TYR A 318 0.28 26.83 -2.11
N GLY A 319 0.97 27.83 -2.63
CA GLY A 319 2.42 27.82 -2.82
C GLY A 319 2.89 26.97 -4.00
N PHE A 320 2.00 26.57 -4.93
CA PHE A 320 2.37 25.82 -6.14
C PHE A 320 3.46 26.52 -6.95
N TYR A 321 3.32 27.85 -7.13
CA TYR A 321 4.24 28.65 -7.94
C TYR A 321 5.57 28.94 -7.24
N ASP A 322 5.68 28.66 -5.94
CA ASP A 322 6.90 28.89 -5.13
C ASP A 322 7.80 27.66 -5.09
N VAL A 323 7.29 26.50 -5.51
CA VAL A 323 8.09 25.28 -5.54
C VAL A 323 9.12 25.35 -6.65
N ARG A 324 10.39 25.21 -6.27
CA ARG A 324 11.52 25.20 -7.21
C ARG A 324 12.46 24.06 -6.89
N LEU A 325 12.71 23.22 -7.90
CA LEU A 325 13.74 22.21 -7.81
C LEU A 325 15.13 22.87 -7.69
N ARG A 326 15.97 22.38 -6.79
CA ARG A 326 17.34 22.88 -6.64
C ARG A 326 18.12 22.72 -7.95
N GLU A 327 19.06 23.62 -8.23
CA GLU A 327 19.80 23.67 -9.51
C GLU A 327 20.53 22.36 -9.85
N GLY A 328 21.22 21.77 -8.88
CA GLY A 328 21.99 20.53 -9.10
C GLY A 328 21.17 19.32 -9.57
N LEU A 329 19.84 19.36 -9.42
CA LEU A 329 18.96 18.30 -9.95
C LEU A 329 18.38 18.64 -11.35
N ARG A 330 18.45 19.88 -11.81
CA ARG A 330 17.84 20.26 -13.09
C ARG A 330 18.47 19.55 -14.29
N GLN A 331 19.74 19.19 -14.20
CA GLN A 331 20.43 18.41 -15.23
C GLN A 331 19.83 17.01 -15.48
N TYR A 332 19.05 16.47 -14.53
CA TYR A 332 18.38 15.18 -14.67
C TYR A 332 16.93 15.30 -15.16
N LEU A 333 16.47 16.52 -15.43
CA LEU A 333 15.14 16.76 -15.97
C LEU A 333 15.08 16.41 -17.44
N LEU A 334 13.97 15.84 -17.86
CA LEU A 334 13.71 15.58 -19.26
C LEU A 334 13.22 16.86 -19.96
N PRO A 335 13.41 16.96 -21.30
CA PRO A 335 12.81 18.03 -22.08
C PRO A 335 11.30 18.14 -21.84
N ASP A 336 10.79 19.37 -21.82
CA ASP A 336 9.36 19.65 -21.48
C ASP A 336 8.37 18.98 -22.44
N SER A 337 8.80 18.69 -23.66
CA SER A 337 8.02 17.96 -24.68
C SER A 337 7.94 16.44 -24.43
N THR A 338 8.70 15.90 -23.47
CA THR A 338 8.71 14.46 -23.20
C THR A 338 7.48 14.06 -22.40
N THR A 339 6.58 13.30 -23.02
CA THR A 339 5.48 12.64 -22.32
C THR A 339 5.96 11.28 -21.81
N ILE A 340 5.87 11.07 -20.51
CA ILE A 340 6.16 9.77 -19.88
C ILE A 340 4.83 9.19 -19.44
N ASP A 341 4.60 7.93 -19.80
CA ASP A 341 3.54 7.15 -19.18
C ASP A 341 3.98 6.82 -17.75
N THR A 342 3.60 7.69 -16.80
CA THR A 342 3.90 7.51 -15.38
C THR A 342 3.23 6.27 -14.80
N ASN A 343 2.27 5.67 -15.49
CA ASN A 343 1.69 4.39 -15.07
C ASN A 343 2.58 3.21 -15.48
N ALA A 344 3.36 3.35 -16.56
CA ALA A 344 4.29 2.31 -16.99
C ALA A 344 5.58 2.25 -16.15
N VAL A 345 5.98 3.36 -15.52
CA VAL A 345 7.21 3.43 -14.71
C VAL A 345 7.03 2.77 -13.33
N ASP A 346 5.79 2.72 -12.82
CA ASP A 346 5.48 2.25 -11.47
C ASP A 346 5.02 0.79 -11.37
N ILE A 347 4.89 0.08 -12.48
CA ILE A 347 4.39 -1.31 -12.47
C ILE A 347 5.36 -2.26 -11.74
N ALA A 348 6.55 -1.80 -11.43
CA ALA A 348 7.58 -2.70 -10.93
C ALA A 348 7.67 -2.83 -9.42
N GLU A 349 7.20 -1.91 -8.57
CA GLU A 349 7.79 -2.00 -7.27
C GLU A 349 7.01 -1.91 -6.00
N ASP A 350 6.06 -1.28 -5.72
CA ASP A 350 5.73 -1.31 -4.29
C ASP A 350 4.28 -1.12 -3.91
N ASP A 351 3.50 -0.82 -4.87
CA ASP A 351 2.08 -0.73 -4.64
C ASP A 351 1.40 -2.08 -4.83
N MET A 352 1.58 -2.85 -3.84
CA MET A 352 1.02 -4.16 -3.83
C MET A 352 -0.19 -4.33 -2.98
N MET A 353 -0.90 -3.36 -3.05
CA MET A 353 -2.30 -3.40 -3.36
C MET A 353 -2.53 -2.92 -4.80
N THR A 354 -1.53 -2.97 -5.70
CA THR A 354 -1.77 -2.84 -7.13
C THR A 354 -2.24 -4.17 -7.70
N PRO A 355 -3.22 -4.15 -8.61
CA PRO A 355 -3.78 -5.35 -9.21
C PRO A 355 -2.78 -6.24 -9.96
N ALA A 356 -1.58 -5.75 -10.29
CA ALA A 356 -0.60 -6.57 -11.04
C ALA A 356 0.03 -7.69 -10.22
N GLY A 357 0.26 -7.53 -8.93
CA GLY A 357 0.71 -8.64 -8.08
C GLY A 357 -0.44 -9.46 -7.51
N MET A 358 -1.63 -8.88 -7.44
CA MET A 358 -2.88 -9.60 -7.34
C MET A 358 -3.33 -10.13 -8.72
N GLN A 359 -2.91 -9.55 -9.85
CA GLN A 359 -3.30 -10.02 -11.17
C GLN A 359 -2.77 -11.41 -11.51
N ASP A 360 -1.67 -11.86 -10.94
CA ASP A 360 -1.23 -13.26 -11.18
C ASP A 360 -1.81 -14.25 -10.15
N GLN A 361 -2.05 -13.82 -8.92
CA GLN A 361 -2.75 -14.66 -7.93
C GLN A 361 -4.21 -14.29 -7.74
N SER A 362 -4.62 -13.04 -7.97
CA SER A 362 -6.01 -12.62 -7.89
C SER A 362 -6.76 -12.68 -9.20
N LYS A 363 -6.15 -12.65 -10.38
CA LYS A 363 -6.80 -13.22 -11.58
C LYS A 363 -7.23 -14.65 -11.30
N ASN A 364 -6.39 -15.45 -10.66
CA ASN A 364 -6.79 -16.80 -10.26
C ASN A 364 -7.77 -16.84 -9.06
N LEU A 365 -7.69 -15.93 -8.10
CA LEU A 365 -8.61 -15.91 -6.95
C LEU A 365 -9.85 -15.06 -7.25
N PHE A 366 -9.70 -13.90 -7.86
CA PHE A 366 -10.80 -13.06 -8.29
C PHE A 366 -11.57 -13.69 -9.45
N ASP A 367 -10.89 -14.30 -10.44
CA ASP A 367 -11.52 -15.08 -11.51
C ASP A 367 -12.05 -16.44 -11.03
N ARG A 368 -11.46 -17.05 -10.00
CA ARG A 368 -12.03 -18.23 -9.32
C ARG A 368 -13.21 -17.91 -8.42
N LEU A 369 -13.19 -16.75 -7.75
CA LEU A 369 -14.28 -16.35 -6.87
C LEU A 369 -15.36 -15.56 -7.60
N PHE A 370 -15.02 -14.88 -8.70
CA PHE A 370 -15.89 -13.87 -9.33
C PHE A 370 -15.96 -13.94 -10.86
N GLY A 371 -15.18 -14.80 -11.52
CA GLY A 371 -15.14 -14.97 -12.97
C GLY A 371 -16.02 -16.15 -13.41
N GLY A 372 -17.10 -15.87 -14.14
CA GLY A 372 -17.82 -16.93 -14.87
C GLY A 372 -16.96 -17.49 -16.00
N ALA A 373 -16.95 -18.84 -16.10
CA ALA A 373 -16.41 -19.72 -17.13
C ALA A 373 -15.22 -19.21 -17.97
N ALA A 374 -14.03 -19.60 -17.59
CA ALA A 374 -12.80 -19.34 -18.33
C ALA A 374 -12.78 -20.01 -19.70
N LYS A 375 -12.55 -19.25 -20.77
CA LYS A 375 -12.03 -19.79 -22.02
C LYS A 375 -10.61 -20.30 -21.75
N LYS A 376 -10.35 -21.56 -22.12
CA LYS A 376 -9.02 -22.15 -22.08
C LYS A 376 -8.12 -21.44 -23.09
N ASP A 377 -7.24 -20.58 -22.63
CA ASP A 377 -6.12 -20.10 -23.44
C ASP A 377 -4.87 -20.90 -23.09
N THR A 378 -4.37 -21.59 -24.10
CA THR A 378 -3.12 -22.35 -24.07
C THR A 378 -1.94 -21.43 -23.81
N VAL A 379 -1.24 -21.63 -22.70
CA VAL A 379 0.00 -20.92 -22.35
C VAL A 379 1.11 -21.35 -23.31
N LYS A 380 1.52 -20.45 -24.21
CA LYS A 380 2.80 -20.55 -24.92
C LYS A 380 3.88 -19.94 -24.02
N VAL A 381 4.78 -20.79 -23.54
CA VAL A 381 6.02 -20.37 -22.86
C VAL A 381 6.89 -19.63 -23.86
N GLN A 382 7.21 -18.35 -23.62
CA GLN A 382 8.22 -17.60 -24.37
C GLN A 382 9.58 -17.73 -23.68
N PRO A 383 10.66 -17.98 -24.42
CA PRO A 383 12.01 -17.98 -23.85
C PRO A 383 12.46 -16.56 -23.46
N ALA A 384 13.31 -16.49 -22.43
CA ALA A 384 13.87 -15.27 -21.89
C ALA A 384 14.58 -14.42 -22.97
N THR A 385 14.18 -13.16 -23.10
CA THR A 385 14.81 -12.23 -24.04
C THR A 385 16.03 -11.57 -23.44
N ASP A 386 17.13 -11.62 -24.18
CA ASP A 386 18.37 -10.91 -23.91
C ASP A 386 18.16 -9.39 -23.94
N THR A 387 18.55 -8.71 -22.85
CA THR A 387 18.21 -7.29 -22.58
C THR A 387 19.14 -6.28 -23.24
N THR A 388 20.03 -6.70 -24.17
CA THR A 388 21.05 -5.83 -24.80
C THR A 388 20.66 -5.27 -26.16
N LYS A 389 19.50 -5.64 -26.72
CA LYS A 389 19.14 -5.26 -28.10
C LYS A 389 18.13 -4.12 -28.17
N THR A 390 18.33 -3.18 -29.11
CA THR A 390 17.42 -2.06 -29.33
C THR A 390 16.10 -2.50 -30.00
N LYS A 391 15.02 -1.73 -29.79
CA LYS A 391 13.67 -2.00 -30.36
C LYS A 391 13.68 -2.13 -31.91
N LYS A 392 14.66 -1.54 -32.57
CA LYS A 392 14.85 -1.58 -34.02
C LYS A 392 15.47 -2.91 -34.47
N GLN A 393 16.44 -3.42 -33.71
CA GLN A 393 17.10 -4.72 -33.93
C GLN A 393 16.12 -5.88 -33.71
N LEU A 394 15.30 -5.83 -32.64
CA LEU A 394 14.24 -6.80 -32.38
C LEU A 394 13.17 -6.86 -33.47
N ARG A 395 12.84 -5.71 -34.11
CA ARG A 395 11.91 -5.69 -35.25
C ARG A 395 12.51 -6.28 -36.53
N GLN A 396 13.80 -6.11 -36.70
CA GLN A 396 14.52 -6.64 -37.87
C GLN A 396 14.67 -8.17 -37.76
N GLU A 397 15.06 -8.69 -36.59
CA GLU A 397 15.13 -10.13 -36.33
C GLU A 397 13.77 -10.84 -36.51
N ARG A 398 12.68 -10.23 -36.00
CA ARG A 398 11.33 -10.79 -36.23
C ARG A 398 10.88 -10.80 -37.69
N ARG A 399 11.38 -9.88 -38.54
CA ARG A 399 11.13 -9.87 -39.97
C ARG A 399 11.91 -10.97 -40.68
N GLU A 400 13.15 -11.19 -40.30
CA GLU A 400 14.02 -12.22 -40.85
C GLU A 400 13.55 -13.63 -40.46
N GLU A 401 13.12 -13.81 -39.22
CA GLU A 401 12.55 -15.04 -38.72
C GLU A 401 11.25 -15.45 -39.46
N ARG A 402 10.37 -14.48 -39.70
CA ARG A 402 9.17 -14.70 -40.52
C ARG A 402 9.47 -14.97 -41.99
N ARG A 403 10.59 -14.51 -42.54
CA ARG A 403 11.02 -14.84 -43.87
C ARG A 403 11.55 -16.25 -43.93
N ARG A 404 12.38 -16.69 -42.99
CA ARG A 404 12.87 -18.06 -42.89
C ARG A 404 11.73 -19.09 -42.76
N GLN A 405 10.77 -18.82 -41.91
CA GLN A 405 9.60 -19.69 -41.75
C GLN A 405 8.79 -19.83 -43.05
N LYS A 406 8.62 -18.76 -43.82
CA LYS A 406 7.95 -18.80 -45.12
C LYS A 406 8.76 -19.49 -46.21
N GLU A 407 10.09 -19.48 -46.13
CA GLU A 407 10.96 -20.22 -47.05
C GLU A 407 10.98 -21.73 -46.70
N GLU A 408 10.98 -22.06 -45.42
CA GLU A 408 10.85 -23.43 -44.95
C GLU A 408 9.48 -24.06 -45.30
N GLU A 409 8.38 -23.31 -45.19
CA GLU A 409 7.05 -23.75 -45.65
C GLU A 409 6.95 -23.92 -47.18
N LYS A 410 7.76 -23.19 -47.95
CA LYS A 410 7.80 -23.34 -49.40
C LYS A 410 8.66 -24.49 -49.92
N ASN A 411 9.65 -24.90 -49.14
CA ASN A 411 10.58 -25.99 -49.51
C ASN A 411 10.23 -27.32 -48.89
N GLY A 412 9.13 -27.42 -48.15
CA GLY A 412 8.64 -28.63 -47.49
C GLY A 412 7.42 -29.27 -48.15
N ASN A 413 7.08 -28.88 -49.40
CA ASN A 413 6.05 -29.55 -50.22
C ASN A 413 6.69 -30.19 -51.46
#